data_60fd276fe2410f7ba6ae90c7be19a281
#
_entry.id   60fd276fe2410f7ba6ae90c7be19a281
#
_cell.length_a   1.000
_cell.length_b   1.000
_cell.length_c   1.000
_cell.angle_alpha   90.00
_cell.angle_beta   90.00
_cell.angle_gamma   90.00
#
_symmetry.space_group_name_H-M   'P 1'
#
loop_
_entity.id
_entity.type
_entity.pdbx_description
1 polymer ?
#
loop_
_entity_poly.entity_id
_entity_poly.type
_entity_poly.pdbx_seq_one_letter_code
_entity_poly.pdbx_strand_id
1 'polypeptide(L)'
;DTSYIFRKLLPWMPRFLLTVGKINRMQLPVEEFLQAVVKNPSLRDIISQHFFRNTPTFFALSYFSLYLDYFYPRGGVGKLAEALRDKITELGGEIKTATLVTRVSPGSKTLSDDKNTSYAYGNLIWAADLKTLYRIAETEDLPAEVRTRYEAVRAKMLGNRGGESVFTLFLEVDEPLAHFGRIAHGHFFYTPSRQGLGETHRGELQALLRDFGGAGKEEVLRWLDRFIALNTFEVSIPGLKDRDMAPPGKTGMIVSFLAEYELFKKVEEAGWLDEFVAGVEQRVLKVLSDTVFPGLRDKLMDRFSFTPLSYHQRIASSEGAIVGWAFQKEMPVINKIQIADRSVLTPLPSVYQAGQWAYSPAGVPMSILTGKLAADRAIASVRKNR
;
A
#
# COMPACT_ATOMS: atom_id res chain seq x y z
N ASP A 1 8.14 29.34 -23.03
CA ASP A 1 8.83 30.51 -22.49
C ASP A 1 10.34 30.21 -22.48
N THR A 2 11.08 30.84 -23.41
CA THR A 2 12.53 30.66 -23.60
C THR A 2 13.32 31.08 -22.32
N SER A 3 12.84 32.09 -21.60
CA SER A 3 13.43 32.56 -20.34
C SER A 3 13.36 31.50 -19.22
N TYR A 4 12.26 30.73 -19.15
CA TYR A 4 12.13 29.63 -18.21
C TYR A 4 13.12 28.50 -18.51
N ILE A 5 13.28 28.16 -19.79
CA ILE A 5 14.23 27.13 -20.24
C ILE A 5 15.65 27.49 -19.80
N PHE A 6 16.12 28.70 -20.12
CA PHE A 6 17.49 29.10 -19.82
C PHE A 6 17.76 29.37 -18.33
N ARG A 7 16.80 29.95 -17.60
CA ARG A 7 16.99 30.33 -16.18
C ARG A 7 16.69 29.25 -15.17
N LYS A 8 15.79 28.33 -15.50
CA LYS A 8 15.33 27.28 -14.57
C LYS A 8 15.70 25.87 -15.04
N LEU A 9 15.33 25.52 -16.28
CA LEU A 9 15.44 24.14 -16.75
C LEU A 9 16.90 23.75 -17.05
N LEU A 10 17.65 24.59 -17.75
CA LEU A 10 19.03 24.32 -18.17
C LEU A 10 20.00 24.17 -16.97
N PRO A 11 19.98 25.07 -15.94
CA PRO A 11 20.81 24.91 -14.74
C PRO A 11 20.40 23.71 -13.87
N TRP A 12 19.12 23.30 -13.93
CA TRP A 12 18.61 22.17 -13.18
C TRP A 12 18.94 20.82 -13.83
N MET A 13 19.08 20.77 -15.16
CA MET A 13 19.26 19.56 -15.95
C MET A 13 20.48 18.70 -15.52
N PRO A 14 21.68 19.24 -15.26
CA PRO A 14 22.80 18.44 -14.77
C PRO A 14 22.51 17.78 -13.41
N ARG A 15 21.87 18.53 -12.49
CA ARG A 15 21.47 17.99 -11.18
C ARG A 15 20.43 16.88 -11.35
N PHE A 16 19.48 17.07 -12.24
CA PHE A 16 18.46 16.05 -12.57
C PHE A 16 19.10 14.78 -13.12
N LEU A 17 20.00 14.88 -14.10
CA LEU A 17 20.68 13.73 -14.70
C LEU A 17 21.54 12.98 -13.67
N LEU A 18 22.25 13.70 -12.79
CA LEU A 18 23.02 13.10 -11.71
C LEU A 18 22.12 12.41 -10.68
N THR A 19 20.98 13.02 -10.34
CA THR A 19 20.01 12.44 -9.41
C THR A 19 19.38 11.18 -9.99
N VAL A 20 18.97 11.23 -11.26
CA VAL A 20 18.43 10.05 -11.98
C VAL A 20 19.48 8.94 -12.05
N GLY A 21 20.73 9.28 -12.34
CA GLY A 21 21.83 8.30 -12.32
C GLY A 21 22.02 7.63 -10.96
N LYS A 22 21.90 8.38 -9.87
CA LYS A 22 21.94 7.86 -8.50
C LYS A 22 20.73 6.95 -8.21
N ILE A 23 19.52 7.41 -8.54
CA ILE A 23 18.29 6.61 -8.37
C ILE A 23 18.39 5.30 -9.12
N ASN A 24 18.86 5.32 -10.37
CA ASN A 24 18.99 4.09 -11.17
C ASN A 24 20.02 3.10 -10.56
N ARG A 25 21.10 3.58 -9.96
CA ARG A 25 22.07 2.74 -9.24
C ARG A 25 21.52 2.18 -7.92
N MET A 26 20.55 2.86 -7.31
CA MET A 26 19.91 2.48 -6.06
C MET A 26 18.56 1.75 -6.28
N GLN A 27 18.37 1.12 -7.45
CA GLN A 27 17.20 0.26 -7.72
C GLN A 27 17.34 -1.13 -7.09
N LEU A 28 18.55 -1.50 -6.61
CA LEU A 28 18.75 -2.78 -5.93
C LEU A 28 17.90 -2.83 -4.64
N PRO A 29 17.48 -4.03 -4.20
CA PRO A 29 16.78 -4.21 -2.93
C PRO A 29 17.54 -3.62 -1.75
N VAL A 30 16.82 -3.00 -0.80
CA VAL A 30 17.43 -2.39 0.39
C VAL A 30 18.20 -3.40 1.24
N GLU A 31 17.76 -4.65 1.26
CA GLU A 31 18.44 -5.75 1.95
C GLU A 31 19.84 -6.00 1.38
N GLU A 32 19.99 -5.98 0.06
CA GLU A 32 21.29 -6.12 -0.61
C GLU A 32 22.21 -4.93 -0.32
N PHE A 33 21.67 -3.71 -0.38
CA PHE A 33 22.42 -2.51 -0.01
C PHE A 33 22.90 -2.55 1.44
N LEU A 34 22.03 -2.94 2.37
CA LEU A 34 22.38 -3.05 3.78
C LEU A 34 23.45 -4.11 4.05
N GLN A 35 23.48 -5.20 3.27
CA GLN A 35 24.56 -6.20 3.38
C GLN A 35 25.95 -5.61 3.09
N ALA A 36 26.03 -4.64 2.19
CA ALA A 36 27.29 -3.99 1.85
C ALA A 36 27.76 -2.94 2.89
N VAL A 37 26.83 -2.30 3.62
CA VAL A 37 27.15 -1.15 4.49
C VAL A 37 27.00 -1.42 5.99
N VAL A 38 26.20 -2.42 6.38
CA VAL A 38 25.93 -2.77 7.78
C VAL A 38 26.48 -4.16 8.09
N LYS A 39 27.45 -4.25 8.99
CA LYS A 39 28.10 -5.53 9.35
C LYS A 39 27.22 -6.41 10.25
N ASN A 40 26.45 -5.80 11.15
CA ASN A 40 25.62 -6.54 12.12
C ASN A 40 24.35 -7.09 11.43
N PRO A 41 24.15 -8.42 11.37
CA PRO A 41 22.98 -9.03 10.72
C PRO A 41 21.66 -8.61 11.35
N SER A 42 21.59 -8.60 12.68
CA SER A 42 20.36 -8.21 13.40
C SER A 42 19.96 -6.75 13.12
N LEU A 43 20.95 -5.86 13.02
CA LEU A 43 20.68 -4.46 12.66
C LEU A 43 20.16 -4.33 11.22
N ARG A 44 20.70 -5.13 10.28
CA ARG A 44 20.17 -5.19 8.91
C ARG A 44 18.70 -5.61 8.89
N ASP A 45 18.38 -6.69 9.62
CA ASP A 45 17.03 -7.23 9.70
C ASP A 45 16.07 -6.19 10.32
N ILE A 46 16.45 -5.55 11.43
CA ILE A 46 15.64 -4.50 12.08
C ILE A 46 15.38 -3.31 11.14
N ILE A 47 16.39 -2.86 10.39
CA ILE A 47 16.23 -1.73 9.45
C ILE A 47 15.33 -2.11 8.28
N SER A 48 15.44 -3.34 7.76
CA SER A 48 14.72 -3.75 6.54
C SER A 48 13.31 -4.28 6.79
N GLN A 49 13.03 -4.85 7.98
CA GLN A 49 11.81 -5.63 8.22
C GLN A 49 10.49 -4.82 8.24
N HIS A 50 10.54 -3.50 8.28
CA HIS A 50 9.35 -2.66 8.12
C HIS A 50 9.15 -2.19 6.67
N PHE A 51 10.08 -2.49 5.77
CA PHE A 51 9.88 -2.30 4.34
C PHE A 51 9.31 -3.55 3.70
N PHE A 52 8.60 -3.34 2.58
CA PHE A 52 8.19 -4.45 1.72
C PHE A 52 9.41 -5.20 1.21
N ARG A 53 9.28 -6.50 1.00
CA ARG A 53 10.36 -7.32 0.46
C ARG A 53 10.85 -6.76 -0.88
N ASN A 54 12.18 -6.72 -1.07
CA ASN A 54 12.83 -6.16 -2.24
C ASN A 54 12.54 -4.67 -2.48
N THR A 55 12.16 -3.91 -1.47
CA THR A 55 11.98 -2.46 -1.61
C THR A 55 13.24 -1.83 -2.22
N PRO A 56 13.11 -1.03 -3.31
CA PRO A 56 14.27 -0.36 -3.90
C PRO A 56 14.95 0.57 -2.89
N THR A 57 16.27 0.49 -2.81
CA THR A 57 17.08 1.25 -1.85
C THR A 57 16.80 2.75 -1.88
N PHE A 58 16.65 3.35 -3.07
CA PHE A 58 16.34 4.77 -3.18
C PHE A 58 15.00 5.12 -2.49
N PHE A 59 14.01 4.23 -2.58
CA PHE A 59 12.71 4.43 -1.96
C PHE A 59 12.81 4.32 -0.44
N ALA A 60 13.50 3.29 0.07
CA ALA A 60 13.73 3.10 1.50
C ALA A 60 14.47 4.29 2.13
N LEU A 61 15.56 4.77 1.49
CA LEU A 61 16.30 5.93 1.98
C LEU A 61 15.49 7.22 1.92
N SER A 62 14.68 7.41 0.88
CA SER A 62 13.76 8.56 0.77
C SER A 62 12.71 8.54 1.87
N TYR A 63 12.20 7.37 2.23
CA TYR A 63 11.22 7.20 3.30
C TYR A 63 11.75 7.71 4.65
N PHE A 64 12.96 7.37 5.03
CA PHE A 64 13.59 7.91 6.25
C PHE A 64 13.75 9.42 6.22
N SER A 65 14.03 10.01 5.04
CA SER A 65 14.16 11.44 4.90
C SER A 65 12.84 12.19 5.12
N LEU A 66 11.70 11.57 4.80
CA LEU A 66 10.38 12.17 5.00
C LEU A 66 10.05 12.41 6.48
N TYR A 67 10.60 11.62 7.41
CA TYR A 67 10.40 11.82 8.84
C TYR A 67 11.01 13.12 9.39
N LEU A 68 11.91 13.73 8.65
CA LEU A 68 12.55 14.98 9.05
C LEU A 68 11.68 16.21 8.74
N ASP A 69 10.74 16.09 7.82
CA ASP A 69 9.93 17.20 7.34
C ASP A 69 8.60 16.71 6.74
N TYR A 70 7.63 16.37 7.59
CA TYR A 70 6.28 16.03 7.16
C TYR A 70 5.21 16.77 7.95
N PHE A 71 4.07 17.01 7.30
CA PHE A 71 2.91 17.63 7.90
C PHE A 71 1.77 16.63 8.04
N TYR A 72 1.07 16.69 9.16
CA TYR A 72 -0.13 15.90 9.38
C TYR A 72 -1.35 16.80 9.18
N PRO A 73 -2.33 16.44 8.34
CA PRO A 73 -3.50 17.28 8.11
C PRO A 73 -4.36 17.34 9.37
N ARG A 74 -4.83 18.55 9.71
CA ARG A 74 -5.77 18.73 10.81
C ARG A 74 -7.07 17.96 10.53
N GLY A 75 -7.56 17.19 11.49
CA GLY A 75 -8.69 16.29 11.35
C GLY A 75 -8.35 14.95 10.70
N GLY A 76 -7.05 14.63 10.53
CA GLY A 76 -6.58 13.33 10.06
C GLY A 76 -6.39 13.24 8.53
N VAL A 77 -5.76 12.16 8.08
CA VAL A 77 -5.41 11.95 6.66
C VAL A 77 -6.65 11.81 5.75
N GLY A 78 -7.81 11.44 6.30
CA GLY A 78 -9.08 11.38 5.57
C GLY A 78 -9.51 12.74 4.98
N LYS A 79 -9.05 13.86 5.57
CA LYS A 79 -9.33 15.21 5.08
C LYS A 79 -8.85 15.46 3.65
N LEU A 80 -7.80 14.76 3.22
CA LEU A 80 -7.35 14.83 1.82
C LEU A 80 -8.42 14.26 0.86
N ALA A 81 -8.97 13.08 1.19
CA ALA A 81 -10.02 12.46 0.39
C ALA A 81 -11.34 13.28 0.42
N GLU A 82 -11.69 13.82 1.59
CA GLU A 82 -12.86 14.69 1.74
C GLU A 82 -12.74 15.96 0.87
N ALA A 83 -11.59 16.64 0.90
CA ALA A 83 -11.35 17.83 0.09
C ALA A 83 -11.44 17.54 -1.43
N LEU A 84 -10.93 16.38 -1.87
CA LEU A 84 -11.05 15.95 -3.27
C LEU A 84 -12.52 15.64 -3.63
N ARG A 85 -13.26 14.95 -2.77
CA ARG A 85 -14.68 14.68 -2.94
C ARG A 85 -15.47 15.98 -3.08
N ASP A 86 -15.26 16.92 -2.18
CA ASP A 86 -15.98 18.19 -2.16
C ASP A 86 -15.67 19.01 -3.43
N LYS A 87 -14.41 18.98 -3.89
CA LYS A 87 -14.02 19.63 -5.15
C LYS A 87 -14.65 18.99 -6.39
N ILE A 88 -14.76 17.66 -6.44
CA ILE A 88 -15.45 16.96 -7.52
C ILE A 88 -16.92 17.41 -7.58
N THR A 89 -17.60 17.44 -6.44
CA THR A 89 -19.01 17.86 -6.35
C THR A 89 -19.19 19.34 -6.72
N GLU A 90 -18.31 20.23 -6.24
CA GLU A 90 -18.30 21.66 -6.61
C GLU A 90 -18.20 21.86 -8.12
N LEU A 91 -17.40 21.03 -8.78
CA LEU A 91 -17.22 21.08 -10.24
C LEU A 91 -18.34 20.39 -11.03
N GLY A 92 -19.41 19.91 -10.38
CA GLY A 92 -20.54 19.23 -11.01
C GLY A 92 -20.28 17.74 -11.30
N GLY A 93 -19.24 17.16 -10.73
CA GLY A 93 -18.97 15.72 -10.82
C GLY A 93 -19.90 14.93 -9.87
N GLU A 94 -20.22 13.70 -10.26
CA GLU A 94 -21.03 12.77 -9.46
C GLU A 94 -20.16 11.68 -8.83
N ILE A 95 -20.42 11.35 -7.56
CA ILE A 95 -19.77 10.24 -6.85
C ILE A 95 -20.84 9.21 -6.47
N LYS A 96 -20.69 7.98 -6.98
CA LYS A 96 -21.54 6.84 -6.67
C LYS A 96 -20.79 5.89 -5.74
N THR A 97 -21.23 5.84 -4.49
CA THR A 97 -20.74 4.85 -3.50
C THR A 97 -21.55 3.57 -3.56
N ALA A 98 -21.09 2.51 -2.90
CA ALA A 98 -21.73 1.19 -2.90
C ALA A 98 -22.08 0.72 -4.32
N THR A 99 -21.13 0.88 -5.26
CA THR A 99 -21.28 0.58 -6.69
C THR A 99 -20.03 -0.14 -7.16
N LEU A 100 -20.11 -1.45 -7.32
CA LEU A 100 -19.01 -2.29 -7.78
C LEU A 100 -19.09 -2.47 -9.31
N VAL A 101 -18.06 -2.03 -10.02
CA VAL A 101 -17.97 -2.29 -11.45
C VAL A 101 -17.59 -3.76 -11.69
N THR A 102 -18.44 -4.48 -12.40
CA THR A 102 -18.29 -5.93 -12.66
C THR A 102 -17.93 -6.26 -14.09
N ARG A 103 -18.07 -5.31 -15.03
CA ARG A 103 -17.78 -5.48 -16.45
C ARG A 103 -17.32 -4.19 -17.09
N VAL A 104 -16.35 -4.28 -17.97
CA VAL A 104 -15.88 -3.18 -18.82
C VAL A 104 -15.85 -3.67 -20.26
N SER A 105 -16.56 -2.99 -21.18
CA SER A 105 -16.64 -3.33 -22.60
C SER A 105 -16.05 -2.18 -23.44
N PRO A 106 -14.73 -2.18 -23.70
CA PRO A 106 -14.04 -1.07 -24.36
C PRO A 106 -14.45 -0.85 -25.82
N GLY A 107 -14.95 -1.87 -26.51
CA GLY A 107 -15.46 -1.77 -27.88
C GLY A 107 -16.69 -0.87 -27.98
N SER A 108 -17.67 -1.09 -27.12
CA SER A 108 -18.88 -0.27 -27.00
C SER A 108 -18.71 0.98 -26.11
N LYS A 109 -17.56 1.12 -25.43
CA LYS A 109 -17.30 2.17 -24.43
C LYS A 109 -18.35 2.21 -23.32
N THR A 110 -18.68 1.04 -22.77
CA THR A 110 -19.62 0.89 -21.65
C THR A 110 -18.98 0.14 -20.50
N LEU A 111 -19.51 0.33 -19.30
CA LEU A 111 -19.22 -0.49 -18.13
C LEU A 111 -20.53 -0.81 -17.41
N SER A 112 -20.55 -1.89 -16.63
CA SER A 112 -21.71 -2.26 -15.81
C SER A 112 -21.32 -2.49 -14.36
N ASP A 113 -22.23 -2.18 -13.45
CA ASP A 113 -22.08 -2.41 -12.02
C ASP A 113 -22.74 -3.73 -11.57
N ASP A 114 -22.61 -4.03 -10.28
CA ASP A 114 -23.19 -5.21 -9.60
C ASP A 114 -24.72 -5.22 -9.56
N LYS A 115 -25.35 -4.08 -9.92
CA LYS A 115 -26.82 -3.93 -10.05
C LYS A 115 -27.27 -4.01 -11.51
N ASN A 116 -26.37 -4.38 -12.42
CA ASN A 116 -26.58 -4.42 -13.88
C ASN A 116 -26.93 -3.05 -14.49
N THR A 117 -26.58 -1.94 -13.82
CA THR A 117 -26.69 -0.62 -14.42
C THR A 117 -25.55 -0.41 -15.40
N SER A 118 -25.89 0.00 -16.62
CA SER A 118 -24.89 0.28 -17.66
C SER A 118 -24.59 1.78 -17.75
N TYR A 119 -23.31 2.09 -17.88
CA TYR A 119 -22.79 3.45 -18.02
C TYR A 119 -21.98 3.59 -19.30
N ALA A 120 -22.33 4.55 -20.16
CA ALA A 120 -21.52 4.90 -21.31
C ALA A 120 -20.41 5.89 -20.92
N TYR A 121 -19.23 5.79 -21.53
CA TYR A 121 -18.13 6.71 -21.28
C TYR A 121 -17.42 7.17 -22.56
N GLY A 122 -16.92 8.40 -22.55
CA GLY A 122 -15.99 8.87 -23.57
C GLY A 122 -14.55 8.38 -23.33
N ASN A 123 -14.12 8.49 -22.05
CA ASN A 123 -12.86 7.98 -21.56
C ASN A 123 -13.09 7.35 -20.19
N LEU A 124 -12.42 6.25 -19.89
CA LEU A 124 -12.42 5.57 -18.59
C LEU A 124 -11.04 5.72 -17.94
N ILE A 125 -11.00 6.16 -16.70
CA ILE A 125 -9.79 6.12 -15.87
C ILE A 125 -10.01 5.08 -14.78
N TRP A 126 -9.30 3.96 -14.87
CA TRP A 126 -9.34 2.89 -13.89
C TRP A 126 -8.34 3.17 -12.77
N ALA A 127 -8.83 3.55 -11.59
CA ALA A 127 -8.02 3.88 -10.42
C ALA A 127 -8.15 2.86 -9.27
N ALA A 128 -8.71 1.69 -9.56
CA ALA A 128 -8.87 0.56 -8.64
C ALA A 128 -7.80 -0.51 -8.89
N ASP A 129 -7.97 -1.69 -8.31
CA ASP A 129 -7.10 -2.86 -8.53
C ASP A 129 -6.96 -3.18 -10.03
N LEU A 130 -5.71 -3.21 -10.50
CA LEU A 130 -5.47 -3.36 -11.94
C LEU A 130 -5.69 -4.80 -12.42
N LYS A 131 -5.44 -5.80 -11.58
CA LYS A 131 -5.75 -7.20 -11.91
C LYS A 131 -7.25 -7.37 -12.15
N THR A 132 -8.07 -6.64 -11.39
CA THR A 132 -9.52 -6.64 -11.58
C THR A 132 -9.92 -6.11 -12.96
N LEU A 133 -9.34 -4.98 -13.43
CA LEU A 133 -9.60 -4.50 -14.79
C LEU A 133 -9.35 -5.60 -15.85
N TYR A 134 -8.21 -6.30 -15.72
CA TYR A 134 -7.83 -7.36 -16.68
C TYR A 134 -8.62 -8.66 -16.52
N ARG A 135 -9.42 -8.83 -15.45
CA ARG A 135 -10.37 -9.94 -15.30
C ARG A 135 -11.74 -9.65 -15.89
N ILE A 136 -12.19 -8.38 -15.83
CA ILE A 136 -13.56 -7.99 -16.15
C ILE A 136 -13.69 -7.26 -17.50
N ALA A 137 -12.58 -6.99 -18.18
CA ALA A 137 -12.61 -6.36 -19.50
C ALA A 137 -12.94 -7.37 -20.60
N GLU A 138 -14.01 -7.10 -21.33
CA GLU A 138 -14.46 -7.87 -22.50
C GLU A 138 -13.82 -7.28 -23.77
N THR A 139 -13.23 -8.11 -24.62
CA THR A 139 -12.43 -7.66 -25.76
C THR A 139 -12.84 -8.28 -27.07
N GLU A 140 -13.94 -9.03 -27.10
CA GLU A 140 -14.43 -9.76 -28.28
C GLU A 140 -14.71 -8.82 -29.46
N ASP A 141 -15.24 -7.63 -29.17
CA ASP A 141 -15.59 -6.60 -30.15
C ASP A 141 -14.40 -5.73 -30.61
N LEU A 142 -13.21 -6.00 -30.09
CA LEU A 142 -12.02 -5.22 -30.46
C LEU A 142 -11.28 -5.82 -31.67
N PRO A 143 -10.55 -4.99 -32.42
CA PRO A 143 -9.70 -5.48 -33.51
C PRO A 143 -8.69 -6.54 -33.03
N ALA A 144 -8.40 -7.54 -33.86
CA ALA A 144 -7.52 -8.67 -33.50
C ALA A 144 -6.14 -8.23 -32.95
N GLU A 145 -5.55 -7.18 -33.53
CA GLU A 145 -4.27 -6.62 -33.06
C GLU A 145 -4.36 -6.08 -31.63
N VAL A 146 -5.45 -5.39 -31.31
CA VAL A 146 -5.70 -4.84 -29.95
C VAL A 146 -5.88 -5.99 -28.96
N ARG A 147 -6.65 -7.01 -29.33
CA ARG A 147 -6.85 -8.22 -28.50
C ARG A 147 -5.55 -8.94 -28.22
N THR A 148 -4.72 -9.16 -29.24
CA THR A 148 -3.41 -9.82 -29.07
C THR A 148 -2.52 -9.06 -28.08
N ARG A 149 -2.46 -7.72 -28.21
CA ARG A 149 -1.69 -6.88 -27.28
C ARG A 149 -2.30 -6.89 -25.88
N TYR A 150 -3.63 -6.87 -25.78
CA TYR A 150 -4.33 -6.95 -24.50
C TYR A 150 -4.02 -8.27 -23.78
N GLU A 151 -4.13 -9.43 -24.46
CA GLU A 151 -3.87 -10.73 -23.85
C GLU A 151 -2.42 -10.87 -23.35
N ALA A 152 -1.45 -10.33 -24.08
CA ALA A 152 -0.06 -10.31 -23.63
C ALA A 152 0.11 -9.50 -22.33
N VAL A 153 -0.52 -8.32 -22.24
CA VAL A 153 -0.49 -7.49 -21.04
C VAL A 153 -1.30 -8.14 -19.91
N ARG A 154 -2.47 -8.70 -20.20
CA ARG A 154 -3.32 -9.42 -19.25
C ARG A 154 -2.57 -10.57 -18.59
N ALA A 155 -1.93 -11.43 -19.39
CA ALA A 155 -1.12 -12.52 -18.87
C ALA A 155 -0.03 -12.02 -17.91
N LYS A 156 0.66 -10.92 -18.27
CA LYS A 156 1.65 -10.27 -17.42
C LYS A 156 1.04 -9.75 -16.11
N MET A 157 -0.09 -9.05 -16.17
CA MET A 157 -0.75 -8.50 -14.97
C MET A 157 -1.25 -9.60 -14.03
N LEU A 158 -1.92 -10.63 -14.57
CA LEU A 158 -2.49 -11.72 -13.77
C LEU A 158 -1.43 -12.68 -13.24
N GLY A 159 -0.29 -12.82 -13.92
CA GLY A 159 0.84 -13.64 -13.48
C GLY A 159 1.71 -13.01 -12.38
N ASN A 160 1.47 -11.75 -12.05
CA ASN A 160 2.23 -11.04 -11.01
C ASN A 160 1.41 -10.92 -9.72
N ARG A 161 2.11 -10.85 -8.56
CA ARG A 161 1.48 -10.71 -7.24
C ARG A 161 1.35 -9.24 -6.84
N GLY A 162 0.33 -8.97 -6.01
CA GLY A 162 0.29 -7.77 -5.18
C GLY A 162 1.41 -7.77 -4.14
N GLY A 163 1.75 -6.58 -3.64
CA GLY A 163 2.69 -6.39 -2.54
C GLY A 163 2.17 -6.96 -1.23
N GLU A 164 2.99 -6.89 -0.20
CA GLU A 164 2.59 -7.30 1.12
C GLU A 164 1.39 -6.49 1.61
N SER A 165 0.63 -7.12 2.46
CA SER A 165 -0.46 -6.52 3.20
C SER A 165 0.01 -6.08 4.59
N VAL A 166 -0.92 -5.64 5.40
CA VAL A 166 -0.68 -5.18 6.76
C VAL A 166 -1.74 -5.74 7.71
N PHE A 167 -1.33 -6.03 8.93
CA PHE A 167 -2.24 -6.18 10.07
C PHE A 167 -2.26 -4.85 10.82
N THR A 168 -3.46 -4.32 11.09
CA THR A 168 -3.62 -3.06 11.83
C THR A 168 -4.56 -3.28 13.00
N LEU A 169 -4.06 -3.03 14.21
CA LEU A 169 -4.80 -3.09 15.46
C LEU A 169 -5.14 -1.67 15.92
N PHE A 170 -6.42 -1.42 16.13
CA PHE A 170 -6.95 -0.18 16.67
C PHE A 170 -7.33 -0.37 18.12
N LEU A 171 -6.88 0.53 18.99
CA LEU A 171 -7.06 0.46 20.42
C LEU A 171 -7.71 1.74 20.94
N GLU A 172 -8.74 1.61 21.77
CA GLU A 172 -9.25 2.67 22.63
C GLU A 172 -8.74 2.42 24.06
N VAL A 173 -8.04 3.43 24.63
CA VAL A 173 -7.35 3.30 25.91
C VAL A 173 -7.89 4.34 26.88
N ASP A 174 -8.29 3.91 28.09
CA ASP A 174 -8.73 4.75 29.20
C ASP A 174 -7.52 5.38 29.89
N GLU A 175 -6.83 6.24 29.16
CA GLU A 175 -5.68 6.97 29.64
C GLU A 175 -5.57 8.31 28.88
N PRO A 176 -5.36 9.44 29.59
CA PRO A 176 -5.26 10.74 28.96
C PRO A 176 -4.09 10.83 27.97
N LEU A 177 -4.30 11.55 26.89
CA LEU A 177 -3.29 11.80 25.86
C LEU A 177 -1.96 12.34 26.43
N ALA A 178 -2.03 13.14 27.50
CA ALA A 178 -0.86 13.70 28.18
C ALA A 178 0.07 12.61 28.77
N HIS A 179 -0.45 11.43 29.14
CA HIS A 179 0.37 10.31 29.57
C HIS A 179 1.28 9.84 28.45
N PHE A 180 0.69 9.57 27.27
CA PHE A 180 1.44 9.09 26.09
C PHE A 180 2.40 10.15 25.55
N GLY A 181 2.07 11.43 25.62
CA GLY A 181 2.95 12.52 25.18
C GLY A 181 4.26 12.66 25.99
N ARG A 182 4.38 12.00 27.14
CA ARG A 182 5.62 11.96 27.95
C ARG A 182 6.57 10.84 27.53
N ILE A 183 6.06 9.80 26.89
CA ILE A 183 6.79 8.54 26.64
C ILE A 183 6.86 8.18 25.15
N ALA A 184 6.07 8.84 24.28
CA ALA A 184 5.99 8.51 22.86
C ALA A 184 5.77 9.75 22.00
N HIS A 185 6.06 9.60 20.72
CA HIS A 185 5.68 10.55 19.67
C HIS A 185 4.36 10.14 19.01
N GLY A 186 3.75 11.06 18.26
CA GLY A 186 2.49 10.79 17.53
C GLY A 186 2.62 9.72 16.43
N HIS A 187 3.85 9.39 16.03
CA HIS A 187 4.16 8.30 15.10
C HIS A 187 5.59 7.83 15.30
N PHE A 188 5.82 6.54 15.43
CA PHE A 188 7.15 5.95 15.60
C PHE A 188 7.16 4.47 15.26
N PHE A 189 8.35 3.91 15.04
CA PHE A 189 8.58 2.48 14.92
C PHE A 189 9.15 1.94 16.22
N TYR A 190 8.65 0.77 16.61
CA TYR A 190 9.11 0.07 17.79
C TYR A 190 9.47 -1.38 17.47
N THR A 191 10.69 -1.78 17.80
CA THR A 191 11.17 -3.16 17.69
C THR A 191 11.52 -3.66 19.09
N PRO A 192 10.79 -4.63 19.63
CA PRO A 192 10.97 -5.10 21.02
C PRO A 192 12.27 -5.88 21.23
N SER A 193 12.79 -6.50 20.18
CA SER A 193 13.99 -7.34 20.21
C SER A 193 15.16 -6.70 19.46
N ARG A 194 16.39 -6.96 19.93
CA ARG A 194 17.61 -6.61 19.20
C ARG A 194 17.98 -7.62 18.12
N GLN A 195 17.24 -8.69 17.97
CA GLN A 195 17.54 -9.77 17.02
C GLN A 195 16.97 -9.49 15.61
N GLY A 196 15.77 -8.91 15.50
CA GLY A 196 15.04 -8.78 14.24
C GLY A 196 14.43 -10.10 13.76
N LEU A 197 13.62 -10.03 12.70
CA LEU A 197 12.87 -11.17 12.17
C LEU A 197 13.73 -12.25 11.50
N GLY A 198 14.74 -11.82 10.75
CA GLY A 198 15.67 -12.76 10.09
C GLY A 198 14.96 -13.92 9.37
N GLU A 199 15.36 -15.14 9.68
CA GLU A 199 14.83 -16.37 9.07
C GLU A 199 13.38 -16.66 9.45
N THR A 200 12.88 -16.16 10.59
CA THR A 200 11.48 -16.32 11.00
C THR A 200 10.53 -15.80 9.93
N HIS A 201 10.86 -14.69 9.29
CA HIS A 201 10.05 -14.12 8.22
C HIS A 201 10.41 -14.70 6.85
N ARG A 202 11.71 -14.88 6.53
CA ARG A 202 12.16 -15.32 5.21
C ARG A 202 11.98 -16.81 4.99
N GLY A 203 12.59 -17.63 5.81
CA GLY A 203 12.66 -19.08 5.63
C GLY A 203 11.49 -19.84 6.24
N GLU A 204 11.22 -19.61 7.52
CA GLU A 204 10.21 -20.36 8.29
C GLU A 204 8.80 -20.07 7.79
N LEU A 205 8.43 -18.80 7.50
CA LEU A 205 7.14 -18.47 6.93
C LEU A 205 6.92 -19.17 5.59
N GLN A 206 7.93 -19.18 4.71
CA GLN A 206 7.80 -19.85 3.42
C GLN A 206 7.67 -21.38 3.56
N ALA A 207 8.31 -21.97 4.55
CA ALA A 207 8.16 -23.39 4.86
C ALA A 207 6.73 -23.69 5.33
N LEU A 208 6.20 -22.91 6.26
CA LEU A 208 4.81 -23.01 6.73
C LEU A 208 3.79 -22.86 5.58
N LEU A 209 4.00 -21.90 4.69
CA LEU A 209 3.08 -21.68 3.58
C LEU A 209 3.09 -22.84 2.55
N ARG A 210 4.24 -23.49 2.36
CA ARG A 210 4.35 -24.64 1.45
C ARG A 210 3.65 -25.89 1.98
N ASP A 211 3.75 -26.16 3.27
CA ASP A 211 3.19 -27.34 3.91
C ASP A 211 2.32 -26.95 5.12
N PHE A 212 1.35 -26.09 4.88
CA PHE A 212 0.48 -25.57 5.94
C PHE A 212 -0.34 -26.67 6.63
N GLY A 213 -0.81 -27.65 5.87
CA GLY A 213 -1.57 -28.79 6.40
C GLY A 213 -0.71 -29.73 7.26
N GLY A 214 0.55 -29.97 6.86
CA GLY A 214 1.50 -30.81 7.60
C GLY A 214 2.03 -30.14 8.87
N ALA A 215 2.24 -28.84 8.83
CA ALA A 215 2.72 -28.08 9.98
C ALA A 215 1.73 -28.08 11.16
N GLY A 216 0.44 -27.96 10.86
CA GLY A 216 -0.61 -27.90 11.86
C GLY A 216 -0.65 -26.59 12.64
N LYS A 217 -1.74 -26.41 13.38
CA LYS A 217 -2.05 -25.16 14.11
C LYS A 217 -1.00 -24.78 15.15
N GLU A 218 -0.49 -25.72 15.90
CA GLU A 218 0.49 -25.45 16.96
C GLU A 218 1.80 -24.87 16.42
N GLU A 219 2.27 -25.34 15.28
CA GLU A 219 3.48 -24.81 14.65
C GLU A 219 3.26 -23.41 14.13
N VAL A 220 2.11 -23.13 13.51
CA VAL A 220 1.73 -21.78 13.10
C VAL A 220 1.70 -20.82 14.30
N LEU A 221 1.15 -21.25 15.44
CA LEU A 221 1.11 -20.41 16.66
C LEU A 221 2.50 -20.22 17.26
N ARG A 222 3.37 -21.24 17.24
CA ARG A 222 4.79 -21.08 17.68
C ARG A 222 5.56 -20.13 16.76
N TRP A 223 5.32 -20.20 15.47
CA TRP A 223 5.88 -19.22 14.52
C TRP A 223 5.37 -17.81 14.82
N LEU A 224 4.07 -17.66 15.08
CA LEU A 224 3.44 -16.39 15.42
C LEU A 224 4.05 -15.77 16.71
N ASP A 225 4.35 -16.57 17.73
CA ASP A 225 5.03 -16.11 18.94
C ASP A 225 6.36 -15.43 18.60
N ARG A 226 7.21 -16.09 17.79
CA ARG A 226 8.49 -15.53 17.35
C ARG A 226 8.32 -14.33 16.45
N PHE A 227 7.39 -14.40 15.50
CA PHE A 227 7.12 -13.34 14.54
C PHE A 227 6.74 -12.04 15.26
N ILE A 228 5.85 -12.09 16.23
CA ILE A 228 5.41 -10.91 16.98
C ILE A 228 6.53 -10.41 17.92
N ALA A 229 7.27 -11.30 18.58
CA ALA A 229 8.35 -10.93 19.49
C ALA A 229 9.55 -10.25 18.80
N LEU A 230 9.76 -10.53 17.51
CA LEU A 230 10.90 -10.04 16.74
C LEU A 230 10.53 -8.91 15.74
N ASN A 231 9.23 -8.64 15.56
CA ASN A 231 8.76 -7.73 14.52
C ASN A 231 9.01 -6.24 14.89
N THR A 232 8.87 -5.38 13.89
CA THR A 232 8.79 -3.94 14.08
C THR A 232 7.34 -3.50 13.95
N PHE A 233 6.86 -2.79 14.96
CA PHE A 233 5.52 -2.20 14.98
C PHE A 233 5.59 -0.73 14.59
N GLU A 234 4.75 -0.34 13.65
CA GLU A 234 4.44 1.06 13.37
C GLU A 234 3.34 1.50 14.31
N VAL A 235 3.64 2.42 15.22
CA VAL A 235 2.70 2.91 16.23
C VAL A 235 2.31 4.34 15.92
N SER A 236 1.02 4.61 15.81
CA SER A 236 0.46 5.93 15.62
C SER A 236 -0.51 6.28 16.76
N ILE A 237 -0.34 7.47 17.33
CA ILE A 237 -1.23 8.05 18.33
C ILE A 237 -1.75 9.36 17.74
N PRO A 238 -2.87 9.32 16.98
CA PRO A 238 -3.37 10.46 16.22
C PRO A 238 -3.59 11.71 17.07
N GLY A 239 -4.08 11.57 18.29
CA GLY A 239 -4.28 12.67 19.23
C GLY A 239 -3.01 13.45 19.59
N LEU A 240 -1.81 12.83 19.50
CA LEU A 240 -0.54 13.55 19.69
C LEU A 240 -0.15 14.41 18.47
N LYS A 241 -0.73 14.14 17.32
CA LYS A 241 -0.53 14.94 16.08
C LYS A 241 -1.59 16.05 15.98
N ASP A 242 -2.83 15.73 16.37
CA ASP A 242 -3.97 16.63 16.38
C ASP A 242 -4.84 16.31 17.60
N ARG A 243 -4.86 17.22 18.58
CA ARG A 243 -5.56 17.00 19.86
C ARG A 243 -7.04 16.78 19.72
N ASP A 244 -7.66 17.32 18.67
CA ASP A 244 -9.09 17.16 18.40
C ASP A 244 -9.47 15.73 18.00
N MET A 245 -8.49 14.88 17.72
CA MET A 245 -8.68 13.45 17.41
C MET A 245 -8.69 12.54 18.66
N ALA A 246 -8.55 13.09 19.87
CA ALA A 246 -8.61 12.33 21.10
C ALA A 246 -9.80 12.79 21.94
N PRO A 247 -10.73 11.89 22.35
CA PRO A 247 -11.77 12.24 23.32
C PRO A 247 -11.15 12.63 24.65
N PRO A 248 -11.83 13.48 25.46
CA PRO A 248 -11.34 13.83 26.79
C PRO A 248 -11.11 12.58 27.65
N GLY A 249 -9.93 12.49 28.28
CA GLY A 249 -9.57 11.39 29.17
C GLY A 249 -9.18 10.08 28.50
N LYS A 250 -9.29 9.97 27.16
CA LYS A 250 -9.01 8.76 26.41
C LYS A 250 -7.98 8.97 25.31
N THR A 251 -7.42 7.89 24.81
CA THR A 251 -6.45 7.91 23.71
C THR A 251 -6.73 6.80 22.73
N GLY A 252 -6.81 7.15 21.43
CA GLY A 252 -6.78 6.19 20.32
C GLY A 252 -5.35 5.87 19.94
N MET A 253 -5.03 4.59 19.79
CA MET A 253 -3.73 4.10 19.32
C MET A 253 -3.92 3.15 18.15
N ILE A 254 -3.05 3.22 17.16
CA ILE A 254 -3.04 2.35 15.97
C ILE A 254 -1.68 1.65 15.93
N VAL A 255 -1.69 0.34 15.84
CA VAL A 255 -0.48 -0.48 15.76
C VAL A 255 -0.53 -1.32 14.51
N SER A 256 0.43 -1.15 13.62
CA SER A 256 0.49 -1.85 12.34
C SER A 256 1.81 -2.57 12.14
N PHE A 257 1.80 -3.64 11.37
CA PHE A 257 2.99 -4.33 10.88
C PHE A 257 2.67 -5.11 9.61
N LEU A 258 3.68 -5.33 8.77
CA LEU A 258 3.51 -6.08 7.52
C LEU A 258 3.11 -7.51 7.82
N ALA A 259 2.11 -8.02 7.07
CA ALA A 259 1.53 -9.33 7.26
C ALA A 259 1.28 -10.03 5.92
N GLU A 260 1.57 -11.33 5.86
CA GLU A 260 1.44 -12.14 4.65
C GLU A 260 -0.02 -12.56 4.43
N TYR A 261 -0.62 -12.11 3.34
CA TYR A 261 -2.01 -12.42 2.96
C TYR A 261 -2.28 -13.92 2.89
N GLU A 262 -1.37 -14.67 2.29
CA GLU A 262 -1.54 -16.11 2.07
C GLU A 262 -1.64 -16.89 3.40
N LEU A 263 -0.96 -16.44 4.45
CA LEU A 263 -1.08 -17.05 5.77
C LEU A 263 -2.50 -16.90 6.33
N PHE A 264 -3.04 -15.68 6.30
CA PHE A 264 -4.41 -15.41 6.78
C PHE A 264 -5.44 -16.18 5.99
N LYS A 265 -5.27 -16.28 4.67
CA LYS A 265 -6.14 -17.04 3.78
C LYS A 265 -6.14 -18.53 4.12
N LYS A 266 -4.96 -19.14 4.31
CA LYS A 266 -4.85 -20.56 4.71
C LYS A 266 -5.46 -20.83 6.08
N VAL A 267 -5.31 -19.90 7.02
CA VAL A 267 -5.94 -19.99 8.35
C VAL A 267 -7.46 -19.87 8.25
N GLU A 268 -8.00 -19.01 7.38
CA GLU A 268 -9.43 -18.89 7.09
C GLU A 268 -9.96 -20.20 6.47
N GLU A 269 -9.28 -20.72 5.45
CA GLU A 269 -9.63 -21.99 4.80
C GLU A 269 -9.59 -23.18 5.77
N ALA A 270 -8.74 -23.13 6.80
CA ALA A 270 -8.67 -24.12 7.87
C ALA A 270 -9.69 -23.89 8.99
N GLY A 271 -10.51 -22.83 8.94
CA GLY A 271 -11.67 -22.60 9.82
C GLY A 271 -11.35 -22.03 11.21
N TRP A 272 -10.18 -21.40 11.43
CA TRP A 272 -9.80 -20.86 12.75
C TRP A 272 -9.25 -19.43 12.69
N LEU A 273 -9.71 -18.63 11.71
CA LEU A 273 -9.27 -17.24 11.50
C LEU A 273 -9.52 -16.36 12.73
N ASP A 274 -10.70 -16.41 13.31
CA ASP A 274 -11.06 -15.57 14.47
C ASP A 274 -10.13 -15.83 15.67
N GLU A 275 -9.82 -17.09 15.93
CA GLU A 275 -8.88 -17.47 16.98
C GLU A 275 -7.46 -16.98 16.67
N PHE A 276 -7.04 -17.09 15.42
CA PHE A 276 -5.73 -16.58 14.98
C PHE A 276 -5.63 -15.08 15.15
N VAL A 277 -6.63 -14.33 14.72
CA VAL A 277 -6.70 -12.86 14.85
C VAL A 277 -6.66 -12.46 16.32
N ALA A 278 -7.48 -13.07 17.18
CA ALA A 278 -7.45 -12.84 18.63
C ALA A 278 -6.06 -13.16 19.23
N GLY A 279 -5.44 -14.22 18.74
CA GLY A 279 -4.08 -14.60 19.14
C GLY A 279 -3.02 -13.58 18.74
N VAL A 280 -3.13 -12.97 17.54
CA VAL A 280 -2.27 -11.86 17.09
C VAL A 280 -2.46 -10.65 18.00
N GLU A 281 -3.70 -10.22 18.21
CA GLU A 281 -4.03 -9.07 19.07
C GLU A 281 -3.47 -9.21 20.48
N GLN A 282 -3.69 -10.36 21.10
CA GLN A 282 -3.20 -10.64 22.47
C GLN A 282 -1.67 -10.56 22.56
N ARG A 283 -0.94 -11.08 21.57
CA ARG A 283 0.52 -11.05 21.55
C ARG A 283 1.06 -9.64 21.33
N VAL A 284 0.46 -8.87 20.44
CA VAL A 284 0.83 -7.46 20.20
C VAL A 284 0.60 -6.65 21.50
N LEU A 285 -0.57 -6.78 22.10
CA LEU A 285 -0.88 -6.11 23.36
C LEU A 285 0.07 -6.53 24.50
N LYS A 286 0.41 -7.82 24.58
CA LYS A 286 1.38 -8.31 25.55
C LYS A 286 2.75 -7.64 25.34
N VAL A 287 3.27 -7.65 24.13
CA VAL A 287 4.58 -7.05 23.83
C VAL A 287 4.58 -5.56 24.19
N LEU A 288 3.58 -4.80 23.77
CA LEU A 288 3.51 -3.35 24.05
C LEU A 288 3.36 -3.06 25.55
N SER A 289 2.54 -3.85 26.27
CA SER A 289 2.31 -3.69 27.70
C SER A 289 3.52 -4.08 28.54
N ASP A 290 4.28 -5.10 28.10
CA ASP A 290 5.46 -5.56 28.83
C ASP A 290 6.69 -4.66 28.57
N THR A 291 6.62 -3.75 27.58
CA THR A 291 7.79 -2.97 27.13
C THR A 291 7.55 -1.46 27.12
N VAL A 292 6.97 -0.93 26.02
CA VAL A 292 6.89 0.53 25.78
C VAL A 292 5.74 1.22 26.50
N PHE A 293 4.64 0.50 26.77
CA PHE A 293 3.44 1.03 27.42
C PHE A 293 2.99 0.18 28.62
N PRO A 294 3.73 0.18 29.74
CA PRO A 294 3.35 -0.60 30.94
C PRO A 294 1.92 -0.31 31.38
N GLY A 295 1.14 -1.37 31.65
CA GLY A 295 -0.26 -1.24 32.05
C GLY A 295 -1.27 -1.02 30.91
N LEU A 296 -0.84 -1.02 29.64
CA LEU A 296 -1.73 -0.80 28.49
C LEU A 296 -2.94 -1.75 28.50
N ARG A 297 -2.73 -3.04 28.82
CA ARG A 297 -3.82 -4.03 28.85
C ARG A 297 -4.88 -3.73 29.89
N ASP A 298 -4.49 -3.20 31.03
CA ASP A 298 -5.41 -2.88 32.15
C ASP A 298 -6.26 -1.64 31.86
N LYS A 299 -5.82 -0.82 30.90
CA LYS A 299 -6.48 0.42 30.46
C LYS A 299 -7.21 0.26 29.12
N LEU A 300 -7.18 -0.92 28.53
CA LEU A 300 -7.84 -1.17 27.24
C LEU A 300 -9.36 -1.17 27.44
N MET A 301 -10.05 -0.32 26.69
CA MET A 301 -11.52 -0.22 26.68
C MET A 301 -12.12 -1.02 25.54
N ASP A 302 -11.58 -0.85 24.32
CA ASP A 302 -12.05 -1.51 23.13
C ASP A 302 -10.91 -1.71 22.15
N ARG A 303 -11.07 -2.70 21.28
CA ARG A 303 -10.15 -2.95 20.16
C ARG A 303 -10.86 -3.60 18.99
N PHE A 304 -10.32 -3.33 17.83
CA PHE A 304 -10.64 -4.08 16.60
C PHE A 304 -9.42 -4.11 15.68
N SER A 305 -9.40 -5.03 14.74
CA SER A 305 -8.30 -5.13 13.79
C SER A 305 -8.78 -5.24 12.35
N PHE A 306 -7.93 -4.73 11.44
CA PHE A 306 -7.98 -5.04 10.02
C PHE A 306 -6.87 -6.01 9.68
N THR A 307 -7.26 -7.11 9.07
CA THR A 307 -6.36 -8.16 8.59
C THR A 307 -6.07 -7.98 7.09
N PRO A 308 -5.09 -8.69 6.52
CA PRO A 308 -4.91 -8.77 5.07
C PRO A 308 -6.19 -9.13 4.31
N LEU A 309 -7.03 -10.01 4.86
CA LEU A 309 -8.32 -10.38 4.27
C LEU A 309 -9.32 -9.23 4.33
N SER A 310 -9.33 -8.44 5.42
CA SER A 310 -10.20 -7.27 5.54
C SER A 310 -9.90 -6.23 4.46
N TYR A 311 -8.61 -6.00 4.13
CA TYR A 311 -8.23 -5.13 3.02
C TYR A 311 -8.69 -5.69 1.68
N HIS A 312 -8.49 -6.99 1.44
CA HIS A 312 -8.99 -7.63 0.23
C HIS A 312 -10.49 -7.47 0.07
N GLN A 313 -11.25 -7.76 1.11
CA GLN A 313 -12.72 -7.73 1.09
C GLN A 313 -13.29 -6.32 0.95
N ARG A 314 -12.71 -5.33 1.66
CA ARG A 314 -13.26 -3.96 1.70
C ARG A 314 -12.92 -3.10 0.51
N ILE A 315 -11.72 -3.20 -0.01
CA ILE A 315 -11.23 -2.34 -1.10
C ILE A 315 -10.93 -3.12 -2.38
N ALA A 316 -11.25 -4.42 -2.41
CA ALA A 316 -11.03 -5.32 -3.53
C ALA A 316 -9.57 -5.30 -4.06
N SER A 317 -8.59 -5.01 -3.18
CA SER A 317 -7.18 -5.05 -3.52
C SER A 317 -6.69 -6.49 -3.60
N SER A 318 -6.11 -6.88 -4.72
CA SER A 318 -5.55 -8.22 -4.91
C SER A 318 -4.50 -8.51 -3.83
N GLU A 319 -4.60 -9.70 -3.21
CA GLU A 319 -3.76 -10.15 -2.11
C GLU A 319 -3.71 -9.19 -0.90
N GLY A 320 -4.75 -8.34 -0.73
CA GLY A 320 -4.80 -7.33 0.33
C GLY A 320 -3.67 -6.28 0.24
N ALA A 321 -3.04 -6.14 -0.92
CA ALA A 321 -1.89 -5.27 -1.13
C ALA A 321 -2.19 -3.81 -0.81
N ILE A 322 -1.33 -3.16 0.00
CA ILE A 322 -1.51 -1.77 0.41
C ILE A 322 -0.77 -0.76 -0.48
N VAL A 323 0.15 -1.23 -1.34
CA VAL A 323 0.95 -0.37 -2.24
C VAL A 323 0.97 -0.85 -3.69
N GLY A 324 0.03 -1.68 -4.12
CA GLY A 324 -0.01 -2.24 -5.49
C GLY A 324 0.89 -3.48 -5.63
N TRP A 325 1.82 -3.47 -6.58
CA TRP A 325 2.61 -4.63 -6.96
C TRP A 325 3.73 -4.97 -5.97
N ALA A 326 3.97 -6.27 -5.76
CA ALA A 326 5.18 -6.76 -5.11
C ALA A 326 6.44 -6.31 -5.87
N PHE A 327 7.47 -5.89 -5.13
CA PHE A 327 8.73 -5.50 -5.77
C PHE A 327 9.48 -6.72 -6.28
N GLN A 328 9.89 -6.65 -7.54
CA GLN A 328 10.64 -7.69 -8.23
C GLN A 328 11.50 -7.10 -9.36
N LYS A 329 12.42 -7.89 -9.89
CA LYS A 329 13.36 -7.44 -10.93
C LYS A 329 12.64 -6.91 -12.18
N GLU A 330 11.57 -7.59 -12.61
CA GLU A 330 10.76 -7.19 -13.76
C GLU A 330 9.36 -6.79 -13.29
N MET A 331 9.15 -5.49 -13.14
CA MET A 331 7.85 -4.97 -12.73
C MET A 331 6.80 -5.12 -13.84
N PRO A 332 5.54 -5.44 -13.51
CA PRO A 332 4.48 -5.50 -14.52
C PRO A 332 4.12 -4.13 -15.09
N VAL A 333 4.43 -3.06 -14.35
CA VAL A 333 4.15 -1.67 -14.72
C VAL A 333 5.44 -0.84 -14.81
N ILE A 334 5.31 0.40 -15.29
CA ILE A 334 6.42 1.36 -15.35
C ILE A 334 6.94 1.64 -13.93
N ASN A 335 8.27 1.63 -13.80
CA ASN A 335 9.00 1.94 -12.57
C ASN A 335 10.11 2.99 -12.77
N LYS A 336 10.13 3.66 -13.93
CA LYS A 336 11.11 4.70 -14.27
C LYS A 336 10.41 6.06 -14.37
N ILE A 337 10.82 7.01 -13.54
CA ILE A 337 10.18 8.33 -13.45
C ILE A 337 10.26 9.11 -14.78
N GLN A 338 11.30 8.89 -15.59
CA GLN A 338 11.49 9.56 -16.88
C GLN A 338 10.40 9.28 -17.90
N ILE A 339 9.71 8.16 -17.75
CA ILE A 339 8.62 7.70 -18.64
C ILE A 339 7.33 7.46 -17.86
N ALA A 340 7.17 8.11 -16.70
CA ALA A 340 5.98 7.96 -15.86
C ALA A 340 4.68 8.33 -16.58
N ASP A 341 4.74 9.21 -17.59
CA ASP A 341 3.60 9.56 -18.43
C ASP A 341 3.02 8.37 -19.22
N ARG A 342 3.81 7.33 -19.44
CA ARG A 342 3.38 6.10 -20.10
C ARG A 342 2.73 5.11 -19.12
N SER A 343 2.92 5.27 -17.83
CA SER A 343 2.38 4.35 -16.82
C SER A 343 0.85 4.32 -16.79
N VAL A 344 0.21 5.37 -17.30
CA VAL A 344 -1.25 5.50 -17.31
C VAL A 344 -1.91 4.93 -18.57
N LEU A 345 -1.13 4.41 -19.50
CA LEU A 345 -1.65 3.85 -20.75
C LEU A 345 -1.99 2.37 -20.59
N THR A 346 -3.15 1.96 -21.10
CA THR A 346 -3.54 0.56 -21.24
C THR A 346 -3.58 0.16 -22.72
N PRO A 347 -3.60 -1.13 -23.05
CA PRO A 347 -3.84 -1.58 -24.42
C PRO A 347 -5.29 -1.37 -24.89
N LEU A 348 -6.21 -1.05 -23.96
CA LEU A 348 -7.63 -0.88 -24.26
C LEU A 348 -7.93 0.55 -24.77
N PRO A 349 -8.70 0.72 -25.85
CA PRO A 349 -9.01 2.03 -26.40
C PRO A 349 -9.84 2.88 -25.42
N SER A 350 -9.44 4.14 -25.25
CA SER A 350 -10.08 5.12 -24.36
C SER A 350 -10.12 4.70 -22.87
N VAL A 351 -9.27 3.72 -22.46
CA VAL A 351 -9.12 3.30 -21.07
C VAL A 351 -7.71 3.63 -20.59
N TYR A 352 -7.63 4.39 -19.52
CA TYR A 352 -6.40 4.76 -18.84
C TYR A 352 -6.38 4.13 -17.44
N GLN A 353 -5.20 4.01 -16.86
CA GLN A 353 -5.05 3.53 -15.47
C GLN A 353 -4.42 4.61 -14.59
N ALA A 354 -4.73 4.59 -13.30
CA ALA A 354 -4.20 5.51 -12.30
C ALA A 354 -4.10 4.82 -10.93
N GLY A 355 -3.55 5.52 -9.95
CA GLY A 355 -3.46 5.03 -8.58
C GLY A 355 -2.25 4.14 -8.34
N GLN A 356 -2.29 3.45 -7.20
CA GLN A 356 -1.15 2.65 -6.71
C GLN A 356 -0.76 1.45 -7.58
N TRP A 357 -1.65 0.99 -8.46
CA TRP A 357 -1.39 -0.12 -9.36
C TRP A 357 -0.79 0.30 -10.71
N ALA A 358 -0.81 1.61 -11.05
CA ALA A 358 -0.35 2.10 -12.34
C ALA A 358 1.17 2.31 -12.43
N TYR A 359 1.85 2.47 -11.31
CA TYR A 359 3.29 2.76 -11.22
C TYR A 359 3.91 2.07 -10.01
N SER A 360 5.21 1.74 -10.06
CA SER A 360 5.96 1.19 -8.93
C SER A 360 7.32 1.90 -8.77
N PRO A 361 7.76 2.22 -7.53
CA PRO A 361 7.04 2.07 -6.27
C PRO A 361 5.88 3.06 -6.14
N ALA A 362 4.81 2.60 -5.51
CA ALA A 362 3.56 3.35 -5.34
C ALA A 362 3.52 4.11 -3.99
N GLY A 363 2.37 4.67 -3.69
CA GLY A 363 2.07 5.48 -2.51
C GLY A 363 1.19 6.65 -2.89
N VAL A 364 0.71 7.42 -1.90
CA VAL A 364 -0.19 8.57 -2.13
C VAL A 364 0.36 9.57 -3.15
N PRO A 365 1.64 10.00 -3.10
CA PRO A 365 2.17 10.96 -4.08
C PRO A 365 2.12 10.42 -5.52
N MET A 366 2.45 9.14 -5.72
CA MET A 366 2.41 8.52 -7.05
C MET A 366 0.99 8.27 -7.53
N SER A 367 0.06 8.00 -6.62
CA SER A 367 -1.37 7.89 -6.95
C SER A 367 -1.93 9.23 -7.45
N ILE A 368 -1.57 10.33 -6.81
CA ILE A 368 -1.94 11.68 -7.25
C ILE A 368 -1.30 12.01 -8.62
N LEU A 369 -0.02 11.72 -8.79
CA LEU A 369 0.68 11.96 -10.05
C LEU A 369 0.07 11.18 -11.21
N THR A 370 -0.16 9.89 -11.03
CA THR A 370 -0.76 9.04 -12.08
C THR A 370 -2.21 9.44 -12.38
N GLY A 371 -2.97 9.87 -11.36
CA GLY A 371 -4.30 10.45 -11.54
C GLY A 371 -4.27 11.68 -12.45
N LYS A 372 -3.34 12.61 -12.19
CA LYS A 372 -3.14 13.80 -13.05
C LYS A 372 -2.73 13.40 -14.47
N LEU A 373 -1.76 12.51 -14.62
CA LEU A 373 -1.28 12.07 -15.93
C LEU A 373 -2.38 11.38 -16.76
N ALA A 374 -3.22 10.56 -16.13
CA ALA A 374 -4.37 9.93 -16.76
C ALA A 374 -5.42 10.97 -17.19
N ALA A 375 -5.71 11.95 -16.35
CA ALA A 375 -6.62 13.06 -16.67
C ALA A 375 -6.09 13.89 -17.85
N ASP A 376 -4.79 14.22 -17.88
CA ASP A 376 -4.17 14.94 -19.01
C ASP A 376 -4.33 14.17 -20.33
N ARG A 377 -4.18 12.83 -20.32
CA ARG A 377 -4.41 11.97 -21.50
C ARG A 377 -5.88 11.97 -21.93
N ALA A 378 -6.81 11.86 -21.00
CA ALA A 378 -8.24 11.91 -21.28
C ALA A 378 -8.64 13.26 -21.88
N ILE A 379 -8.17 14.38 -21.33
CA ILE A 379 -8.41 15.74 -21.85
C ILE A 379 -7.86 15.90 -23.26
N ALA A 380 -6.63 15.43 -23.52
CA ALA A 380 -6.03 15.49 -24.85
C ALA A 380 -6.85 14.68 -25.88
N SER A 381 -7.38 13.52 -25.49
CA SER A 381 -8.28 12.71 -26.31
C SER A 381 -9.56 13.45 -26.68
N VAL A 382 -10.20 14.12 -25.73
CA VAL A 382 -11.42 14.91 -25.98
C VAL A 382 -11.15 16.08 -26.93
N ARG A 383 -10.04 16.79 -26.76
CA ARG A 383 -9.67 17.93 -27.62
C ARG A 383 -9.36 17.52 -29.06
N LYS A 384 -8.82 16.30 -29.27
CA LYS A 384 -8.52 15.78 -30.62
C LYS A 384 -9.76 15.37 -31.38
N ASN A 385 -10.84 15.03 -30.68
CA ASN A 385 -12.10 14.57 -31.28
C ASN A 385 -13.14 15.71 -31.44
N ARG A 386 -12.80 16.94 -31.07
CA ARG A 386 -13.50 18.18 -31.36
C ARG A 386 -12.88 18.85 -32.59
#